data_ca76d39146759ac293d58cfb5452f97b
#
_entry.id   ca76d39146759ac293d58cfb5452f97b
#
_cell.length_a   1.000
_cell.length_b   1.000
_cell.length_c   1.000
_cell.angle_alpha   90.00
_cell.angle_beta   90.00
_cell.angle_gamma   90.00
#
_symmetry.space_group_name_H-M   'P 1'
#
loop_
_entity.id
_entity.type
_entity.pdbx_description
1 polymer ?
#
loop_
_entity_poly.entity_id
_entity_poly.type
_entity_poly.pdbx_seq_one_letter_code
_entity_poly.pdbx_strand_id
1 'polypeptide(L)'
;MNNGSKTIVALNNLIQINNDRLNGYQHALKETEEGDLKDLFEVFSATSRKCNDELSEQVSKLGAIPTEGTTASGKFYRIWMDVKSALTNKDRKAILASCEYGEDWAVKTYDNVLKNNIDDLTPEQIQMVREQYQWIKRDHDTIRNMRDAVPA
;
A
#
# COMPACT_ATOMS: atom_id res chain seq x y z
N MET A 1 25.57 9.23 10.92
CA MET A 1 24.75 8.44 9.98
C MET A 1 24.79 9.13 8.62
N ASN A 2 25.17 8.41 7.57
CA ASN A 2 25.22 9.01 6.24
C ASN A 2 23.81 9.04 5.62
N ASN A 3 23.64 9.85 4.57
CA ASN A 3 22.34 10.00 3.91
C ASN A 3 21.85 8.67 3.30
N GLY A 4 22.77 7.80 2.87
CA GLY A 4 22.42 6.50 2.31
C GLY A 4 21.66 5.61 3.28
N SER A 5 22.03 5.59 4.56
CA SER A 5 21.33 4.80 5.58
C SER A 5 19.91 5.29 5.80
N LYS A 6 19.70 6.60 5.86
CA LYS A 6 18.35 7.19 6.00
C LYS A 6 17.50 6.94 4.77
N THR A 7 18.12 7.02 3.60
CA THR A 7 17.45 6.71 2.34
C THR A 7 16.96 5.27 2.31
N ILE A 8 17.81 4.32 2.69
CA ILE A 8 17.46 2.91 2.73
C ILE A 8 16.29 2.66 3.69
N VAL A 9 16.31 3.26 4.88
CA VAL A 9 15.21 3.13 5.84
C VAL A 9 13.90 3.65 5.25
N ALA A 10 13.93 4.84 4.63
CA ALA A 10 12.74 5.42 4.03
C ALA A 10 12.17 4.56 2.91
N LEU A 11 13.02 4.08 2.00
CA LEU A 11 12.59 3.23 0.89
C LEU A 11 12.06 1.89 1.39
N ASN A 12 12.71 1.28 2.39
CA ASN A 12 12.23 0.03 2.98
C ASN A 12 10.90 0.19 3.70
N ASN A 13 10.63 1.35 4.30
CA ASN A 13 9.31 1.62 4.90
C ASN A 13 8.22 1.58 3.83
N LEU A 14 8.49 2.12 2.66
CA LEU A 14 7.54 2.08 1.54
C LEU A 14 7.37 0.66 0.98
N ILE A 15 8.45 -0.13 0.94
CA ILE A 15 8.37 -1.53 0.55
C ILE A 15 7.48 -2.30 1.53
N GLN A 16 7.66 -2.08 2.83
CA GLN A 16 6.85 -2.75 3.84
C GLN A 16 5.37 -2.46 3.69
N ILE A 17 4.98 -1.20 3.45
CA ILE A 17 3.57 -0.85 3.27
C ILE A 17 3.00 -1.50 2.00
N ASN A 18 3.78 -1.58 0.92
CA ASN A 18 3.35 -2.25 -0.29
C ASN A 18 3.27 -3.78 -0.10
N ASN A 19 4.16 -4.36 0.70
CA ASN A 19 4.06 -5.78 1.08
C ASN A 19 2.77 -6.05 1.86
N ASP A 20 2.39 -5.15 2.77
CA ASP A 20 1.12 -5.26 3.49
C ASP A 20 -0.07 -5.23 2.53
N ARG A 21 -0.07 -4.29 1.58
CA ARG A 21 -1.13 -4.20 0.57
C ARG A 21 -1.21 -5.48 -0.27
N LEU A 22 -0.06 -5.97 -0.72
CA LEU A 22 0.00 -7.21 -1.52
C LEU A 22 -0.58 -8.39 -0.75
N ASN A 23 -0.12 -8.60 0.49
CA ASN A 23 -0.61 -9.70 1.32
C ASN A 23 -2.11 -9.61 1.54
N GLY A 24 -2.60 -8.41 1.86
CA GLY A 24 -4.01 -8.20 2.13
C GLY A 24 -4.88 -8.42 0.89
N TYR A 25 -4.54 -7.81 -0.22
CA TYR A 25 -5.34 -7.94 -1.45
C TYR A 25 -5.26 -9.34 -2.06
N GLN A 26 -4.13 -10.03 -1.92
CA GLN A 26 -4.02 -11.44 -2.34
C GLN A 26 -4.98 -12.33 -1.54
N HIS A 27 -5.08 -12.11 -0.23
CA HIS A 27 -6.04 -12.83 0.61
C HIS A 27 -7.48 -12.47 0.25
N ALA A 28 -7.76 -11.18 0.09
CA ALA A 28 -9.10 -10.70 -0.27
C ALA A 28 -9.54 -11.27 -1.62
N LEU A 29 -8.62 -11.36 -2.57
CA LEU A 29 -8.89 -11.92 -3.90
C LEU A 29 -9.36 -13.37 -3.82
N LYS A 30 -8.80 -14.15 -2.90
CA LYS A 30 -9.18 -15.56 -2.72
C LYS A 30 -10.52 -15.71 -2.00
N GLU A 31 -10.89 -14.75 -1.17
CA GLU A 31 -12.07 -14.84 -0.30
C GLU A 31 -13.34 -14.26 -0.95
N THR A 32 -13.20 -13.27 -1.83
CA THR A 32 -14.37 -12.62 -2.43
C THR A 32 -14.97 -13.45 -3.54
N GLU A 33 -16.31 -13.44 -3.65
CA GLU A 33 -17.04 -14.04 -4.74
C GLU A 33 -17.50 -13.02 -5.78
N GLU A 34 -17.34 -11.72 -5.48
CA GLU A 34 -17.79 -10.64 -6.36
C GLU A 34 -16.73 -10.34 -7.41
N GLY A 35 -17.12 -10.47 -8.69
CA GLY A 35 -16.19 -10.31 -9.82
C GLY A 35 -15.54 -8.94 -9.90
N ASP A 36 -16.29 -7.88 -9.62
CA ASP A 36 -15.75 -6.51 -9.66
C ASP A 36 -14.74 -6.26 -8.54
N LEU A 37 -14.95 -6.87 -7.37
CA LEU A 37 -13.97 -6.79 -6.28
C LEU A 37 -12.71 -7.59 -6.60
N LYS A 38 -12.84 -8.73 -7.27
CA LYS A 38 -11.67 -9.49 -7.73
C LYS A 38 -10.82 -8.66 -8.68
N ASP A 39 -11.45 -8.00 -9.65
CA ASP A 39 -10.75 -7.13 -10.59
C ASP A 39 -10.06 -5.98 -9.86
N LEU A 40 -10.75 -5.36 -8.91
CA LEU A 40 -10.22 -4.28 -8.11
C LEU A 40 -8.98 -4.70 -7.31
N PHE A 41 -9.06 -5.85 -6.63
CA PHE A 41 -7.96 -6.36 -5.82
C PHE A 41 -6.75 -6.75 -6.68
N GLU A 42 -6.98 -7.23 -7.89
CA GLU A 42 -5.90 -7.50 -8.84
C GLU A 42 -5.20 -6.21 -9.27
N VAL A 43 -5.96 -5.16 -9.57
CA VAL A 43 -5.41 -3.83 -9.93
C VAL A 43 -4.57 -3.29 -8.77
N PHE A 44 -5.09 -3.35 -7.54
CA PHE A 44 -4.38 -2.84 -6.38
C PHE A 44 -3.11 -3.65 -6.07
N SER A 45 -3.16 -4.96 -6.26
CA SER A 45 -1.99 -5.82 -6.13
C SER A 45 -0.92 -5.47 -7.17
N ALA A 46 -1.34 -5.23 -8.41
CA ALA A 46 -0.43 -4.83 -9.48
C ALA A 46 0.25 -3.50 -9.19
N THR A 47 -0.49 -2.53 -8.62
CA THR A 47 0.07 -1.24 -8.19
C THR A 47 1.20 -1.46 -7.20
N SER A 48 0.98 -2.28 -6.17
CA SER A 48 1.99 -2.52 -5.14
C SER A 48 3.18 -3.32 -5.66
N ARG A 49 2.98 -4.27 -6.58
CA ARG A 49 4.10 -4.97 -7.22
C ARG A 49 4.99 -4.01 -7.99
N LYS A 50 4.39 -3.10 -8.76
CA LYS A 50 5.13 -2.10 -9.51
C LYS A 50 5.92 -1.18 -8.58
N CYS A 51 5.28 -0.70 -7.51
CA CYS A 51 5.96 0.11 -6.50
C CYS A 51 7.16 -0.64 -5.92
N ASN A 52 6.97 -1.90 -5.52
CA ASN A 52 8.04 -2.69 -4.93
C ASN A 52 9.18 -2.97 -5.90
N ASP A 53 8.88 -3.20 -7.17
CA ASP A 53 9.93 -3.40 -8.17
C ASP A 53 10.83 -2.17 -8.27
N GLU A 54 10.23 -0.99 -8.33
CA GLU A 54 10.97 0.27 -8.41
C GLU A 54 11.75 0.56 -7.12
N LEU A 55 11.10 0.38 -5.98
CA LEU A 55 11.73 0.63 -4.67
C LEU A 55 12.88 -0.34 -4.41
N SER A 56 12.69 -1.61 -4.73
CA SER A 56 13.70 -2.66 -4.53
C SER A 56 14.93 -2.40 -5.40
N GLU A 57 14.74 -1.95 -6.62
CA GLU A 57 15.84 -1.57 -7.51
C GLU A 57 16.66 -0.45 -6.88
N GLN A 58 16.02 0.57 -6.33
CA GLN A 58 16.73 1.69 -5.69
C GLN A 58 17.50 1.23 -4.44
N VAL A 59 16.90 0.38 -3.61
CA VAL A 59 17.57 -0.16 -2.42
C VAL A 59 18.79 -0.98 -2.83
N SER A 60 18.65 -1.82 -3.85
CA SER A 60 19.76 -2.65 -4.36
C SER A 60 20.89 -1.79 -4.93
N LYS A 61 20.59 -0.71 -5.63
CA LYS A 61 21.59 0.23 -6.14
C LYS A 61 22.38 0.89 -5.00
N LEU A 62 21.78 1.02 -3.82
CA LEU A 62 22.45 1.58 -2.65
C LEU A 62 23.28 0.54 -1.89
N GLY A 63 23.35 -0.68 -2.40
CA GLY A 63 24.16 -1.76 -1.82
C GLY A 63 23.46 -2.48 -0.67
N ALA A 64 22.16 -2.28 -0.50
CA ALA A 64 21.39 -2.94 0.56
C ALA A 64 20.47 -4.02 -0.01
N ILE A 65 19.95 -4.85 0.87
CA ILE A 65 18.99 -5.89 0.51
C ILE A 65 17.59 -5.35 0.78
N PRO A 66 16.69 -5.31 -0.24
CA PRO A 66 15.30 -4.87 -0.01
C PRO A 66 14.62 -5.76 1.03
N THR A 67 13.83 -5.13 1.90
CA THR A 67 13.10 -5.87 2.93
C THR A 67 12.02 -6.76 2.30
N GLU A 68 11.84 -7.96 2.85
CA GLU A 68 10.73 -8.84 2.50
C GLU A 68 9.61 -8.77 3.54
N GLY A 69 9.82 -7.98 4.60
CA GLY A 69 8.91 -7.88 5.73
C GLY A 69 7.74 -6.96 5.50
N THR A 70 6.81 -7.02 6.43
CA THR A 70 5.65 -6.13 6.51
C THR A 70 5.88 -5.13 7.63
N THR A 71 4.96 -4.15 7.78
CA THR A 71 5.09 -3.21 8.88
C THR A 71 4.96 -3.94 10.22
N ALA A 72 5.77 -3.55 11.20
CA ALA A 72 5.76 -4.16 12.53
C ALA A 72 4.52 -3.74 13.34
N SER A 73 3.76 -2.78 12.86
CA SER A 73 2.57 -2.27 13.51
C SER A 73 1.43 -3.28 13.42
N GLY A 74 0.78 -3.60 14.54
CA GLY A 74 -0.42 -4.43 14.56
C GLY A 74 -1.62 -3.81 13.86
N LYS A 75 -1.49 -2.58 13.41
CA LYS A 75 -2.57 -1.82 12.77
C LYS A 75 -3.01 -2.46 11.45
N PHE A 76 -2.06 -2.84 10.59
CA PHE A 76 -2.38 -3.52 9.33
C PHE A 76 -3.00 -4.89 9.58
N TYR A 77 -2.51 -5.61 10.55
CA TYR A 77 -3.11 -6.89 10.93
C TYR A 77 -4.59 -6.70 11.27
N ARG A 78 -4.91 -5.69 12.09
CA ARG A 78 -6.31 -5.42 12.47
C ARG A 78 -7.16 -5.00 11.27
N ILE A 79 -6.62 -4.18 10.39
CA ILE A 79 -7.32 -3.75 9.17
C ILE A 79 -7.70 -4.98 8.33
N TRP A 80 -6.76 -5.89 8.11
CA TRP A 80 -7.02 -7.07 7.29
C TRP A 80 -7.91 -8.09 7.99
N MET A 81 -7.90 -8.14 9.33
CA MET A 81 -8.89 -8.93 10.07
C MET A 81 -10.30 -8.38 9.87
N ASP A 82 -10.45 -7.05 9.84
CA ASP A 82 -11.74 -6.41 9.55
C ASP A 82 -12.20 -6.69 8.12
N VAL A 83 -11.30 -6.64 7.16
CA VAL A 83 -11.61 -6.99 5.77
C VAL A 83 -12.07 -8.45 5.68
N LYS A 84 -11.35 -9.35 6.34
CA LYS A 84 -11.70 -10.77 6.36
C LYS A 84 -13.08 -11.01 6.96
N SER A 85 -13.39 -10.34 8.08
CA SER A 85 -14.69 -10.43 8.72
C SER A 85 -15.80 -9.93 7.78
N ALA A 86 -15.59 -8.80 7.14
CA ALA A 86 -16.54 -8.23 6.19
C ALA A 86 -16.76 -9.16 4.97
N LEU A 87 -15.69 -9.77 4.47
CA LEU A 87 -15.77 -10.74 3.37
C LEU A 87 -16.59 -11.98 3.76
N THR A 88 -16.35 -12.49 4.98
CA THR A 88 -17.08 -13.65 5.52
C THR A 88 -18.57 -13.35 5.63
N ASN A 89 -18.92 -12.14 6.07
CA ASN A 89 -20.30 -11.69 6.20
C ASN A 89 -20.91 -11.19 4.89
N LYS A 90 -20.13 -11.13 3.82
CA LYS A 90 -20.55 -10.64 2.50
C LYS A 90 -21.13 -9.23 2.55
N ASP A 91 -20.59 -8.41 3.45
CA ASP A 91 -21.01 -7.01 3.64
C ASP A 91 -20.15 -6.10 2.77
N ARG A 92 -20.64 -5.82 1.56
CA ARG A 92 -19.91 -5.03 0.56
C ARG A 92 -19.46 -3.66 1.08
N LYS A 93 -20.34 -2.95 1.78
CA LYS A 93 -19.99 -1.62 2.31
C LYS A 93 -18.88 -1.71 3.35
N ALA A 94 -18.94 -2.71 4.23
CA ALA A 94 -17.91 -2.93 5.23
C ALA A 94 -16.58 -3.36 4.59
N ILE A 95 -16.62 -4.18 3.53
CA ILE A 95 -15.42 -4.55 2.77
C ILE A 95 -14.74 -3.29 2.23
N LEU A 96 -15.50 -2.45 1.55
CA LEU A 96 -14.96 -1.23 0.94
C LEU A 96 -14.46 -0.23 1.98
N ALA A 97 -15.19 -0.08 3.09
CA ALA A 97 -14.77 0.82 4.18
C ALA A 97 -13.49 0.36 4.84
N SER A 98 -13.34 -0.94 5.09
CA SER A 98 -12.11 -1.48 5.69
C SER A 98 -10.93 -1.36 4.74
N CYS A 99 -11.13 -1.60 3.46
CA CYS A 99 -10.09 -1.41 2.44
C CYS A 99 -9.67 0.07 2.35
N GLU A 100 -10.64 0.98 2.39
CA GLU A 100 -10.32 2.42 2.37
C GLU A 100 -9.47 2.82 3.57
N TYR A 101 -9.78 2.28 4.75
CA TYR A 101 -8.99 2.55 5.94
C TYR A 101 -7.53 2.10 5.75
N GLY A 102 -7.32 0.93 5.14
CA GLY A 102 -5.98 0.45 4.79
C GLY A 102 -5.28 1.35 3.78
N GLU A 103 -6.02 1.84 2.79
CA GLU A 103 -5.48 2.76 1.79
C GLU A 103 -5.14 4.12 2.38
N ASP A 104 -5.93 4.62 3.34
CA ASP A 104 -5.59 5.84 4.10
C ASP A 104 -4.23 5.71 4.77
N TRP A 105 -3.95 4.55 5.35
CA TRP A 105 -2.69 4.29 6.01
C TRP A 105 -1.53 4.28 5.00
N ALA A 106 -1.73 3.68 3.83
CA ALA A 106 -0.72 3.65 2.77
C ALA A 106 -0.42 5.06 2.25
N VAL A 107 -1.47 5.85 1.98
CA VAL A 107 -1.32 7.26 1.55
C VAL A 107 -0.54 8.03 2.60
N LYS A 108 -0.87 7.85 3.87
CA LYS A 108 -0.20 8.55 4.98
C LYS A 108 1.27 8.17 5.08
N THR A 109 1.61 6.90 4.85
CA THR A 109 2.99 6.44 4.87
C THR A 109 3.81 7.12 3.78
N TYR A 110 3.29 7.20 2.56
CA TYR A 110 3.94 7.92 1.46
C TYR A 110 4.09 9.41 1.77
N ASP A 111 3.04 10.01 2.31
CA ASP A 111 3.04 11.42 2.67
C ASP A 111 4.11 11.73 3.72
N ASN A 112 4.25 10.86 4.72
CA ASN A 112 5.27 11.00 5.76
C ASN A 112 6.69 10.94 5.18
N VAL A 113 6.94 10.03 4.25
CA VAL A 113 8.26 9.94 3.60
C VAL A 113 8.55 11.22 2.81
N LEU A 114 7.58 11.70 2.04
CA LEU A 114 7.76 12.92 1.25
C LEU A 114 7.95 14.17 2.11
N LYS A 115 7.37 14.22 3.30
CA LYS A 115 7.52 15.35 4.22
C LYS A 115 8.80 15.27 5.07
N ASN A 116 9.09 14.09 5.60
CA ASN A 116 10.11 13.93 6.64
C ASN A 116 11.45 13.45 6.09
N ASN A 117 11.46 12.80 4.91
CA ASN A 117 12.65 12.19 4.34
C ASN A 117 13.04 12.78 2.99
N ILE A 118 12.44 13.90 2.60
CA ILE A 118 12.70 14.49 1.27
C ILE A 118 14.19 14.83 1.10
N ASP A 119 14.86 15.27 2.18
CA ASP A 119 16.28 15.60 2.14
C ASP A 119 17.18 14.37 2.06
N ASP A 120 16.63 13.19 2.34
CA ASP A 120 17.37 11.92 2.28
C ASP A 120 17.27 11.25 0.90
N LEU A 121 16.46 11.81 0.00
CA LEU A 121 16.19 11.23 -1.32
C LEU A 121 16.82 12.06 -2.43
N THR A 122 17.30 11.39 -3.49
CA THR A 122 17.74 12.07 -4.69
C THR A 122 16.53 12.62 -5.45
N PRO A 123 16.73 13.60 -6.37
CA PRO A 123 15.61 14.07 -7.20
C PRO A 123 14.90 12.96 -7.97
N GLU A 124 15.63 11.96 -8.48
CA GLU A 124 15.05 10.79 -9.14
C GLU A 124 14.17 9.99 -8.20
N GLN A 125 14.66 9.74 -6.98
CA GLN A 125 13.91 9.00 -5.96
C GLN A 125 12.66 9.77 -5.52
N ILE A 126 12.76 11.08 -5.34
CA ILE A 126 11.61 11.93 -5.00
C ILE A 126 10.53 11.80 -6.08
N GLN A 127 10.92 11.90 -7.35
CA GLN A 127 9.96 11.78 -8.44
C GLN A 127 9.30 10.41 -8.46
N MET A 128 10.06 9.34 -8.27
CA MET A 128 9.55 7.97 -8.19
C MET A 128 8.52 7.84 -7.06
N VAL A 129 8.85 8.33 -5.86
CA VAL A 129 7.97 8.26 -4.70
C VAL A 129 6.70 9.08 -4.93
N ARG A 130 6.81 10.26 -5.55
CA ARG A 130 5.64 11.08 -5.88
C ARG A 130 4.72 10.40 -6.89
N GLU A 131 5.26 9.74 -7.88
CA GLU A 131 4.47 8.98 -8.85
C GLU A 131 3.75 7.81 -8.18
N GLN A 132 4.47 7.08 -7.34
CA GLN A 132 3.87 5.98 -6.57
C GLN A 132 2.76 6.48 -5.64
N TYR A 133 3.00 7.62 -5.00
CA TYR A 133 1.98 8.28 -4.17
C TYR A 133 0.69 8.53 -4.98
N GLN A 134 0.83 9.02 -6.23
CA GLN A 134 -0.33 9.26 -7.08
C GLN A 134 -1.06 7.97 -7.43
N TRP A 135 -0.34 6.88 -7.68
CA TRP A 135 -0.97 5.59 -7.96
C TRP A 135 -1.73 5.04 -6.76
N ILE A 136 -1.13 5.13 -5.58
CA ILE A 136 -1.76 4.69 -4.33
C ILE A 136 -2.99 5.55 -4.03
N LYS A 137 -2.88 6.87 -4.22
CA LYS A 137 -3.99 7.79 -4.00
C LYS A 137 -5.13 7.53 -4.99
N ARG A 138 -4.82 7.21 -6.22
CA ARG A 138 -5.83 6.83 -7.22
C ARG A 138 -6.58 5.58 -6.75
N ASP A 139 -5.88 4.57 -6.25
CA ASP A 139 -6.49 3.36 -5.72
C ASP A 139 -7.38 3.68 -4.51
N HIS A 140 -6.88 4.54 -3.62
CA HIS A 140 -7.66 5.03 -2.46
C HIS A 140 -8.96 5.70 -2.90
N ASP A 141 -8.87 6.61 -3.87
CA ASP A 141 -10.03 7.36 -4.33
C ASP A 141 -11.04 6.45 -5.04
N THR A 142 -10.57 5.45 -5.76
CA THR A 142 -11.43 4.45 -6.40
C THR A 142 -12.25 3.70 -5.36
N ILE A 143 -11.63 3.24 -4.28
CA ILE A 143 -12.34 2.48 -3.25
C ILE A 143 -13.31 3.37 -2.47
N ARG A 144 -12.92 4.62 -2.22
CA ARG A 144 -13.81 5.58 -1.56
C ARG A 144 -15.06 5.84 -2.39
N ASN A 145 -14.89 6.03 -3.69
CA ASN A 145 -16.03 6.28 -4.59
C ASN A 145 -16.95 5.07 -4.65
N MET A 146 -16.38 3.87 -4.67
CA MET A 146 -17.18 2.63 -4.65
C MET A 146 -17.97 2.50 -3.35
N ARG A 147 -17.33 2.82 -2.19
CA ARG A 147 -18.00 2.81 -0.90
C ARG A 147 -19.18 3.80 -0.89
N ASP A 148 -18.94 5.02 -1.37
CA ASP A 148 -19.97 6.07 -1.39
C ASP A 148 -21.13 5.71 -2.32
N ALA A 149 -20.90 4.86 -3.31
CA ALA A 149 -21.93 4.42 -4.24
C ALA A 149 -22.81 3.29 -3.68
N VAL A 150 -22.43 2.67 -2.56
CA VAL A 150 -23.22 1.61 -1.94
C VAL A 150 -24.43 2.26 -1.25
N PRO A 151 -25.67 1.81 -1.53
CA PRO A 151 -26.86 2.37 -0.85
C PRO A 151 -26.79 2.18 0.66
N ALA A 152 -27.36 3.14 1.37
CA ALA A 152 -27.41 3.10 2.82
C ALA A 152 -28.34 1.97 3.31
#